data_abf530cf2e7a11d6939e21ee30228910
#
_entry.id   abf530cf2e7a11d6939e21ee30228910
#
_cell.length_a   1.000
_cell.length_b   1.000
_cell.length_c   1.000
_cell.angle_alpha   90.00
_cell.angle_beta   90.00
_cell.angle_gamma   90.00
#
_symmetry.space_group_name_H-M   'P 1'
#
loop_
_entity.id
_entity.type
_entity.pdbx_description
1 polymer ?
#
loop_
_entity_poly.entity_id
_entity_poly.type
_entity_poly.pdbx_seq_one_letter_code
_entity_poly.pdbx_strand_id
1 'polypeptide(L)'
;WCSIIISVGVTFPVWYWNYQNDFASFVFQSSERTSSISEFKISPKNFFGAIGHQMLLLLPVLFLIFFTFTYKYVKRILFKFKLPSSKTLFLLAFFVPTFVGFFLLTPIYWVKLNWMMPSYITGVIIAGMLISKKLLKVQIIFSVVFHILFSLQILFYLVPIKSDDTWVGWEELAKETATLKETYTEAFIFSNDNYKTSACLNFFMKDKVYAQNIIGLPSLHFDYLGDDLNILKGKNALFIDSDKRFKDSNKLGEINPLLTSHFKNVIELAPIIIKVNGKESRKFWIFYCTDYQPKK
;
A
#
# COMPACT_ATOMS: atom_id res chain seq x y z
N TRP A 1 20.17 -25.98 -15.17
CA TRP A 1 20.82 -24.84 -15.82
C TRP A 1 19.85 -24.06 -16.72
N CYS A 2 19.04 -24.72 -17.56
CA CYS A 2 18.07 -24.04 -18.43
C CYS A 2 17.13 -23.10 -17.66
N SER A 3 16.61 -23.52 -16.49
CA SER A 3 15.73 -22.69 -15.66
C SER A 3 16.42 -21.39 -15.20
N ILE A 4 17.71 -21.48 -14.86
CA ILE A 4 18.48 -20.30 -14.43
C ILE A 4 18.65 -19.33 -15.60
N ILE A 5 19.02 -19.85 -16.79
CA ILE A 5 19.21 -19.03 -17.99
C ILE A 5 17.91 -18.34 -18.37
N ILE A 6 16.77 -19.08 -18.35
CA ILE A 6 15.45 -18.52 -18.64
C ILE A 6 15.09 -17.45 -17.59
N SER A 7 15.32 -17.71 -16.30
CA SER A 7 15.04 -16.74 -15.24
C SER A 7 15.84 -15.46 -15.41
N VAL A 8 17.14 -15.57 -15.71
CA VAL A 8 18.00 -14.40 -15.97
C VAL A 8 17.49 -13.64 -17.20
N GLY A 9 17.16 -14.35 -18.28
CA GLY A 9 16.62 -13.72 -19.50
C GLY A 9 15.31 -12.98 -19.27
N VAL A 10 14.37 -13.58 -18.54
CA VAL A 10 13.06 -12.96 -18.22
C VAL A 10 13.22 -11.78 -17.27
N THR A 11 14.18 -11.80 -16.35
CA THR A 11 14.42 -10.71 -15.40
C THR A 11 15.33 -9.59 -15.98
N PHE A 12 15.93 -9.81 -17.14
CA PHE A 12 16.84 -8.83 -17.77
C PHE A 12 16.25 -7.42 -17.90
N PRO A 13 14.99 -7.20 -18.34
CA PRO A 13 14.41 -5.87 -18.42
C PRO A 13 14.42 -5.12 -17.09
N VAL A 14 14.21 -5.83 -15.97
CA VAL A 14 14.24 -5.25 -14.61
C VAL A 14 15.65 -4.80 -14.24
N TRP A 15 16.66 -5.62 -14.52
CA TRP A 15 18.06 -5.30 -14.27
C TRP A 15 18.53 -4.13 -15.14
N TYR A 16 18.17 -4.15 -16.42
CA TYR A 16 18.51 -3.09 -17.36
C TYR A 16 17.91 -1.75 -16.98
N TRP A 17 16.61 -1.74 -16.62
CA TRP A 17 15.94 -0.53 -16.13
C TRP A 17 16.61 0.01 -14.85
N ASN A 18 16.90 -0.86 -13.89
CA ASN A 18 17.59 -0.43 -12.67
C ASN A 18 18.98 0.15 -12.96
N TYR A 19 19.72 -0.46 -13.87
CA TYR A 19 21.02 0.07 -14.29
C TYR A 19 20.91 1.48 -14.90
N GLN A 20 19.88 1.72 -15.71
CA GLN A 20 19.64 3.03 -16.32
C GLN A 20 19.13 4.09 -15.31
N ASN A 21 18.58 3.68 -14.17
CA ASN A 21 17.99 4.55 -13.14
C ASN A 21 18.72 4.44 -11.79
N ASP A 22 20.07 4.33 -11.83
CA ASP A 22 20.93 4.32 -10.64
C ASP A 22 20.48 3.33 -9.55
N PHE A 23 20.00 2.16 -9.96
CA PHE A 23 19.49 1.10 -9.09
C PHE A 23 18.37 1.56 -8.16
N ALA A 24 17.50 2.46 -8.62
CA ALA A 24 16.43 3.07 -7.85
C ALA A 24 15.59 2.08 -7.02
N SER A 25 15.23 0.91 -7.60
CA SER A 25 14.46 -0.11 -6.86
C SER A 25 15.23 -0.69 -5.68
N PHE A 26 16.54 -0.87 -5.82
CA PHE A 26 17.40 -1.41 -4.76
C PHE A 26 17.68 -0.36 -3.69
N VAL A 27 17.94 0.88 -4.10
CA VAL A 27 18.09 2.02 -3.19
C VAL A 27 16.83 2.20 -2.34
N PHE A 28 15.64 2.17 -2.96
CA PHE A 28 14.38 2.24 -2.24
C PHE A 28 14.21 1.12 -1.20
N GLN A 29 14.55 -0.12 -1.55
CA GLN A 29 14.39 -1.24 -0.62
C GLN A 29 15.45 -1.26 0.48
N SER A 30 16.67 -0.81 0.21
CA SER A 30 17.78 -0.87 1.17
C SER A 30 17.87 0.35 2.08
N SER A 31 17.86 1.56 1.53
CA SER A 31 18.10 2.79 2.31
C SER A 31 16.82 3.47 2.75
N GLU A 32 15.86 3.69 1.86
CA GLU A 32 14.66 4.44 2.22
C GLU A 32 13.73 3.66 3.14
N ARG A 33 13.60 2.35 2.94
CA ARG A 33 12.81 1.52 3.86
C ARG A 33 13.50 1.28 5.19
N THR A 34 14.83 1.17 5.21
CA THR A 34 15.56 0.93 6.45
C THR A 34 15.77 2.20 7.25
N SER A 35 15.73 3.39 6.65
CA SER A 35 15.76 4.67 7.38
C SER A 35 14.63 4.78 8.41
N SER A 36 13.47 4.21 8.12
CA SER A 36 12.36 4.13 9.08
C SER A 36 12.60 3.18 10.26
N ILE A 37 13.65 2.34 10.19
CA ILE A 37 14.09 1.41 11.25
C ILE A 37 15.19 2.04 12.11
N SER A 38 15.75 3.18 11.68
CA SER A 38 16.89 3.84 12.37
C SER A 38 16.58 4.24 13.82
N GLU A 39 15.31 4.47 14.15
CA GLU A 39 14.84 4.57 15.53
C GLU A 39 14.33 3.21 15.99
N PHE A 40 15.22 2.39 16.57
CA PHE A 40 14.84 1.09 17.16
C PHE A 40 13.83 1.32 18.29
N LYS A 41 12.54 1.26 17.95
CA LYS A 41 11.43 1.42 18.90
C LYS A 41 10.53 0.20 18.87
N ILE A 42 10.46 -0.50 19.99
CA ILE A 42 9.54 -1.64 20.12
C ILE A 42 8.12 -1.13 20.19
N SER A 43 7.28 -1.58 19.26
CA SER A 43 5.86 -1.25 19.16
C SER A 43 4.99 -2.49 19.38
N PRO A 44 4.44 -2.70 20.57
CA PRO A 44 3.49 -3.78 20.83
C PRO A 44 2.27 -3.71 19.89
N LYS A 45 1.88 -2.49 19.51
CA LYS A 45 0.76 -2.25 18.57
C LYS A 45 1.00 -2.92 17.21
N ASN A 46 2.22 -2.82 16.68
CA ASN A 46 2.55 -3.45 15.40
C ASN A 46 2.50 -4.98 15.51
N PHE A 47 3.01 -5.53 16.62
CA PHE A 47 3.00 -6.97 16.85
C PHE A 47 1.58 -7.53 16.97
N PHE A 48 0.75 -6.97 17.84
CA PHE A 48 -0.64 -7.41 17.99
C PHE A 48 -1.48 -7.12 16.73
N GLY A 49 -1.21 -6.01 16.05
CA GLY A 49 -1.80 -5.71 14.75
C GLY A 49 -1.49 -6.78 13.71
N ALA A 50 -0.23 -7.23 13.62
CA ALA A 50 0.17 -8.31 12.72
C ALA A 50 -0.53 -9.63 13.06
N ILE A 51 -0.66 -9.98 14.34
CA ILE A 51 -1.43 -11.15 14.78
C ILE A 51 -2.88 -11.05 14.28
N GLY A 52 -3.55 -9.92 14.53
CA GLY A 52 -4.93 -9.70 14.09
C GLY A 52 -5.09 -9.80 12.58
N HIS A 53 -4.20 -9.18 11.82
CA HIS A 53 -4.20 -9.23 10.37
C HIS A 53 -4.00 -10.65 9.84
N GLN A 54 -3.06 -11.41 10.43
CA GLN A 54 -2.80 -12.79 10.02
C GLN A 54 -3.97 -13.72 10.40
N MET A 55 -4.60 -13.51 11.56
CA MET A 55 -5.81 -14.24 11.95
C MET A 55 -6.99 -13.97 11.00
N LEU A 56 -7.13 -12.73 10.53
CA LEU A 56 -8.18 -12.38 9.57
C LEU A 56 -7.91 -13.02 8.20
N LEU A 57 -6.66 -12.97 7.72
CA LEU A 57 -6.30 -13.46 6.39
C LEU A 57 -6.30 -14.99 6.29
N LEU A 58 -5.70 -15.67 7.26
CA LEU A 58 -5.62 -17.14 7.32
C LEU A 58 -6.86 -17.78 7.92
N LEU A 59 -7.71 -16.99 8.55
CA LEU A 59 -8.77 -17.41 9.45
C LEU A 59 -8.23 -18.24 10.64
N PRO A 60 -8.98 -18.36 11.74
CA PRO A 60 -8.43 -18.88 12.99
C PRO A 60 -7.81 -20.28 12.90
N VAL A 61 -8.40 -21.17 12.11
CA VAL A 61 -7.94 -22.58 12.05
C VAL A 61 -6.58 -22.69 11.38
N LEU A 62 -6.41 -22.12 10.18
CA LEU A 62 -5.10 -22.15 9.49
C LEU A 62 -4.05 -21.36 10.26
N PHE A 63 -4.41 -20.22 10.84
CA PHE A 63 -3.51 -19.44 11.67
C PHE A 63 -2.95 -20.27 12.83
N LEU A 64 -3.82 -20.94 13.59
CA LEU A 64 -3.42 -21.79 14.71
C LEU A 64 -2.59 -23.01 14.24
N ILE A 65 -2.93 -23.60 13.09
CA ILE A 65 -2.15 -24.70 12.53
C ILE A 65 -0.75 -24.20 12.14
N PHE A 66 -0.62 -23.03 11.53
CA PHE A 66 0.69 -22.46 11.17
C PHE A 66 1.58 -22.27 12.41
N PHE A 67 1.04 -21.73 13.48
CA PHE A 67 1.78 -21.59 14.74
C PHE A 67 2.13 -22.93 15.39
N THR A 68 1.17 -23.84 15.45
CA THR A 68 1.39 -25.14 16.10
C THR A 68 2.43 -25.99 15.37
N PHE A 69 2.40 -26.05 14.04
CA PHE A 69 3.43 -26.80 13.34
C PHE A 69 4.79 -26.10 13.36
N THR A 70 4.81 -24.75 13.27
CA THR A 70 6.05 -23.98 13.41
C THR A 70 6.70 -24.28 14.75
N TYR A 71 5.96 -24.13 15.83
CA TYR A 71 6.45 -24.45 17.18
C TYR A 71 6.95 -25.90 17.28
N LYS A 72 6.17 -26.87 16.79
CA LYS A 72 6.51 -28.29 16.81
C LYS A 72 7.82 -28.59 16.08
N TYR A 73 7.99 -28.05 14.87
CA TYR A 73 9.18 -28.33 14.07
C TYR A 73 10.40 -27.54 14.56
N VAL A 74 10.25 -26.27 14.94
CA VAL A 74 11.32 -25.49 15.54
C VAL A 74 11.82 -26.16 16.83
N LYS A 75 10.91 -26.55 17.72
CA LYS A 75 11.27 -27.29 18.94
C LYS A 75 11.98 -28.61 18.63
N ARG A 76 11.52 -29.36 17.61
CA ARG A 76 12.15 -30.62 17.20
C ARG A 76 13.56 -30.42 16.66
N ILE A 77 13.79 -29.39 15.86
CA ILE A 77 15.08 -29.10 15.23
C ILE A 77 16.05 -28.54 16.28
N LEU A 78 15.65 -27.49 17.01
CA LEU A 78 16.56 -26.79 17.93
C LEU A 78 16.87 -27.55 19.22
N PHE A 79 15.85 -28.23 19.82
CA PHE A 79 16.04 -28.84 21.14
C PHE A 79 16.23 -30.37 21.08
N LYS A 80 15.76 -31.03 20.02
CA LYS A 80 15.92 -32.48 19.89
C LYS A 80 16.91 -32.87 18.82
N PHE A 81 17.47 -31.91 18.07
CA PHE A 81 18.39 -32.12 16.95
C PHE A 81 17.90 -33.15 15.94
N LYS A 82 16.56 -33.27 15.77
CA LYS A 82 15.95 -34.26 14.87
C LYS A 82 15.34 -33.53 13.67
N LEU A 83 15.93 -33.72 12.49
CA LEU A 83 15.41 -33.19 11.25
C LEU A 83 14.10 -33.91 10.86
N PRO A 84 13.14 -33.20 10.29
CA PRO A 84 11.96 -33.80 9.65
C PRO A 84 12.38 -34.52 8.36
N SER A 85 11.43 -35.20 7.70
CA SER A 85 11.69 -35.82 6.40
C SER A 85 12.11 -34.77 5.38
N SER A 86 12.88 -35.15 4.36
CA SER A 86 13.38 -34.24 3.32
C SER A 86 12.26 -33.44 2.65
N LYS A 87 11.10 -34.03 2.40
CA LYS A 87 9.92 -33.35 1.84
C LYS A 87 9.40 -32.26 2.77
N THR A 88 9.27 -32.55 4.06
CA THR A 88 8.84 -31.57 5.07
C THR A 88 9.89 -30.50 5.27
N LEU A 89 11.17 -30.84 5.27
CA LEU A 89 12.27 -29.89 5.40
C LEU A 89 12.27 -28.91 4.23
N PHE A 90 12.07 -29.40 3.01
CA PHE A 90 11.92 -28.55 1.82
C PHE A 90 10.80 -27.52 1.97
N LEU A 91 9.59 -27.96 2.38
CA LEU A 91 8.47 -27.04 2.58
C LEU A 91 8.75 -26.02 3.70
N LEU A 92 9.37 -26.46 4.81
CA LEU A 92 9.74 -25.57 5.90
C LEU A 92 10.82 -24.55 5.50
N ALA A 93 11.73 -24.90 4.59
CA ALA A 93 12.77 -23.99 4.11
C ALA A 93 12.18 -22.77 3.37
N PHE A 94 11.02 -22.90 2.73
CA PHE A 94 10.31 -21.80 2.11
C PHE A 94 9.32 -21.11 3.06
N PHE A 95 8.78 -21.84 4.03
CA PHE A 95 7.81 -21.29 4.98
C PHE A 95 8.48 -20.48 6.10
N VAL A 96 9.43 -21.10 6.82
CA VAL A 96 9.97 -20.55 8.08
C VAL A 96 10.69 -19.22 7.89
N PRO A 97 11.63 -19.05 6.94
CA PRO A 97 12.33 -17.79 6.79
C PRO A 97 11.37 -16.62 6.52
N THR A 98 10.37 -16.81 5.66
CA THR A 98 9.44 -15.76 5.29
C THR A 98 8.41 -15.51 6.38
N PHE A 99 7.72 -16.54 6.88
CA PHE A 99 6.66 -16.37 7.86
C PHE A 99 7.21 -15.94 9.23
N VAL A 100 8.18 -16.70 9.76
CA VAL A 100 8.76 -16.43 11.07
C VAL A 100 9.65 -15.20 11.03
N GLY A 101 10.45 -15.03 9.96
CA GLY A 101 11.32 -13.87 9.80
C GLY A 101 10.54 -12.56 9.82
N PHE A 102 9.49 -12.44 9.01
CA PHE A 102 8.64 -11.25 9.05
C PHE A 102 7.88 -11.11 10.37
N PHE A 103 7.45 -12.22 10.98
CA PHE A 103 6.78 -12.17 12.28
C PHE A 103 7.69 -11.60 13.38
N LEU A 104 8.98 -11.97 13.38
CA LEU A 104 9.97 -11.46 14.31
C LEU A 104 10.30 -9.98 14.07
N LEU A 105 10.08 -9.47 12.86
CA LEU A 105 10.26 -8.05 12.55
C LEU A 105 9.08 -7.17 13.00
N THR A 106 7.90 -7.75 13.22
CA THR A 106 6.68 -6.98 13.53
C THR A 106 6.77 -6.09 14.78
N PRO A 107 7.52 -6.42 15.85
CA PRO A 107 7.66 -5.53 16.99
C PRO A 107 8.41 -4.23 16.66
N ILE A 108 9.25 -4.23 15.63
CA ILE A 108 10.13 -3.13 15.26
C ILE A 108 9.59 -2.37 14.06
N TYR A 109 8.98 -3.11 13.13
CA TYR A 109 8.57 -2.59 11.83
C TYR A 109 7.13 -2.98 11.51
N TRP A 110 6.38 -2.07 10.86
CA TRP A 110 5.05 -2.37 10.35
C TRP A 110 5.15 -3.26 9.11
N VAL A 111 5.04 -4.56 9.30
CA VAL A 111 5.06 -5.56 8.21
C VAL A 111 3.72 -5.53 7.48
N LYS A 112 3.75 -5.27 6.18
CA LYS A 112 2.54 -5.27 5.36
C LYS A 112 1.98 -6.69 5.24
N LEU A 113 0.65 -6.78 5.14
CA LEU A 113 -0.11 -8.04 5.12
C LEU A 113 0.41 -9.04 4.08
N ASN A 114 0.76 -8.55 2.89
CA ASN A 114 1.17 -9.36 1.75
C ASN A 114 2.62 -9.87 1.80
N TRP A 115 3.45 -9.39 2.74
CA TRP A 115 4.86 -9.81 2.78
C TRP A 115 5.04 -11.25 3.23
N MET A 116 4.12 -11.77 4.04
CA MET A 116 4.13 -13.17 4.48
C MET A 116 3.47 -14.13 3.47
N MET A 117 2.73 -13.62 2.46
CA MET A 117 1.98 -14.44 1.49
C MET A 117 2.82 -15.50 0.77
N PRO A 118 4.08 -15.26 0.34
CA PRO A 118 4.86 -16.31 -0.30
C PRO A 118 5.01 -17.58 0.54
N SER A 119 5.03 -17.44 1.86
CA SER A 119 5.11 -18.60 2.78
C SER A 119 3.83 -19.42 2.83
N TYR A 120 2.68 -18.83 2.48
CA TYR A 120 1.38 -19.53 2.60
C TYR A 120 1.26 -20.70 1.64
N ILE A 121 1.93 -20.66 0.49
CA ILE A 121 1.91 -21.75 -0.49
C ILE A 121 2.36 -23.05 0.19
N THR A 122 3.55 -23.02 0.77
CA THR A 122 4.11 -24.20 1.45
C THR A 122 3.46 -24.45 2.81
N GLY A 123 3.05 -23.38 3.51
CA GLY A 123 2.32 -23.46 4.77
C GLY A 123 0.98 -24.18 4.64
N VAL A 124 0.20 -23.89 3.60
CA VAL A 124 -1.08 -24.56 3.33
C VAL A 124 -0.88 -26.03 2.98
N ILE A 125 0.18 -26.37 2.22
CA ILE A 125 0.51 -27.79 1.94
C ILE A 125 0.80 -28.52 3.25
N ILE A 126 1.64 -27.96 4.15
CA ILE A 126 1.92 -28.56 5.45
C ILE A 126 0.64 -28.66 6.29
N ALA A 127 -0.17 -27.60 6.31
CA ALA A 127 -1.43 -27.61 7.04
C ALA A 127 -2.38 -28.70 6.52
N GLY A 128 -2.48 -28.88 5.21
CA GLY A 128 -3.28 -29.94 4.58
C GLY A 128 -2.86 -31.34 5.01
N MET A 129 -1.57 -31.56 5.30
CA MET A 129 -1.07 -32.84 5.83
C MET A 129 -1.41 -33.07 7.31
N LEU A 130 -1.74 -32.00 8.05
CA LEU A 130 -1.92 -32.04 9.50
C LEU A 130 -3.37 -31.81 9.95
N ILE A 131 -4.19 -31.18 9.11
CA ILE A 131 -5.54 -30.79 9.46
C ILE A 131 -6.48 -32.01 9.54
N SER A 132 -7.28 -32.08 10.60
CA SER A 132 -8.33 -33.09 10.69
C SER A 132 -9.53 -32.71 9.80
N LYS A 133 -10.31 -33.71 9.36
CA LYS A 133 -11.53 -33.50 8.56
C LYS A 133 -12.52 -32.51 9.23
N LYS A 134 -12.62 -32.57 10.58
CA LYS A 134 -13.49 -31.67 11.34
C LYS A 134 -13.00 -30.23 11.26
N LEU A 135 -11.70 -29.99 11.48
CA LEU A 135 -11.11 -28.66 11.40
C LEU A 135 -11.12 -28.10 9.98
N LEU A 136 -10.92 -28.95 8.98
CA LEU A 136 -11.04 -28.57 7.57
C LEU A 136 -12.45 -28.09 7.25
N LYS A 137 -13.48 -28.82 7.69
CA LYS A 137 -14.88 -28.39 7.52
C LYS A 137 -15.13 -27.01 8.16
N VAL A 138 -14.64 -26.81 9.38
CA VAL A 138 -14.76 -25.52 10.09
C VAL A 138 -14.04 -24.41 9.30
N GLN A 139 -12.81 -24.64 8.82
CA GLN A 139 -12.06 -23.69 8.01
C GLN A 139 -12.82 -23.30 6.74
N ILE A 140 -13.39 -24.28 6.03
CA ILE A 140 -14.16 -24.04 4.80
C ILE A 140 -15.39 -23.17 5.10
N ILE A 141 -16.14 -23.50 6.16
CA ILE A 141 -17.33 -22.71 6.56
C ILE A 141 -16.94 -21.26 6.86
N PHE A 142 -15.90 -21.04 7.70
CA PHE A 142 -15.40 -19.69 7.97
C PHE A 142 -14.96 -18.97 6.72
N SER A 143 -14.26 -19.67 5.81
CA SER A 143 -13.80 -19.10 4.55
C SER A 143 -14.98 -18.65 3.68
N VAL A 144 -15.98 -19.48 3.48
CA VAL A 144 -17.16 -19.15 2.68
C VAL A 144 -17.91 -17.94 3.28
N VAL A 145 -18.18 -17.98 4.59
CA VAL A 145 -18.88 -16.87 5.27
C VAL A 145 -18.08 -15.57 5.15
N PHE A 146 -16.76 -15.63 5.42
CA PHE A 146 -15.90 -14.45 5.34
C PHE A 146 -15.89 -13.86 3.91
N HIS A 147 -15.73 -14.72 2.88
CA HIS A 147 -15.72 -14.24 1.51
C HIS A 147 -17.06 -13.64 1.07
N ILE A 148 -18.18 -14.22 1.50
CA ILE A 148 -19.51 -13.64 1.24
C ILE A 148 -19.62 -12.25 1.89
N LEU A 149 -19.31 -12.12 3.18
CA LEU A 149 -19.39 -10.85 3.90
C LEU A 149 -18.44 -9.80 3.29
N PHE A 150 -17.23 -10.21 2.94
CA PHE A 150 -16.24 -9.33 2.32
C PHE A 150 -16.67 -8.90 0.92
N SER A 151 -17.21 -9.81 0.11
CA SER A 151 -17.77 -9.49 -1.21
C SER A 151 -18.93 -8.52 -1.11
N LEU A 152 -19.84 -8.71 -0.15
CA LEU A 152 -20.92 -7.76 0.11
C LEU A 152 -20.39 -6.38 0.50
N GLN A 153 -19.35 -6.34 1.34
CA GLN A 153 -18.70 -5.07 1.70
C GLN A 153 -18.06 -4.38 0.49
N ILE A 154 -17.40 -5.12 -0.39
CA ILE A 154 -16.78 -4.55 -1.60
C ILE A 154 -17.84 -4.01 -2.56
N LEU A 155 -18.89 -4.79 -2.81
CA LEU A 155 -19.92 -4.44 -3.80
C LEU A 155 -20.86 -3.34 -3.31
N PHE A 156 -21.27 -3.37 -2.05
CA PHE A 156 -22.31 -2.50 -1.53
C PHE A 156 -21.82 -1.47 -0.50
N TYR A 157 -20.55 -1.55 -0.09
CA TYR A 157 -19.97 -0.66 0.92
C TYR A 157 -20.87 -0.46 2.15
N LEU A 158 -21.30 -1.58 2.75
CA LEU A 158 -22.30 -1.60 3.85
C LEU A 158 -21.79 -0.88 5.10
N VAL A 159 -20.51 -1.03 5.41
CA VAL A 159 -19.84 -0.38 6.53
C VAL A 159 -18.95 0.74 5.99
N PRO A 160 -19.28 2.01 6.25
CA PRO A 160 -18.46 3.15 5.82
C PRO A 160 -17.09 3.13 6.51
N ILE A 161 -16.02 3.16 5.72
CA ILE A 161 -14.64 3.24 6.21
C ILE A 161 -14.10 4.63 5.90
N LYS A 162 -13.95 5.46 6.93
CA LYS A 162 -13.34 6.79 6.81
C LYS A 162 -11.81 6.63 6.76
N SER A 163 -11.28 6.35 5.59
CA SER A 163 -9.84 6.17 5.36
C SER A 163 -9.48 6.52 3.93
N ASP A 164 -8.30 7.05 3.73
CA ASP A 164 -7.72 7.29 2.41
C ASP A 164 -7.27 6.00 1.70
N ASP A 165 -7.26 4.87 2.41
CA ASP A 165 -6.95 3.54 1.85
C ASP A 165 -8.19 2.79 1.31
N THR A 166 -9.37 3.41 1.30
CA THR A 166 -10.56 2.81 0.72
C THR A 166 -10.51 2.75 -0.81
N TRP A 167 -11.22 1.78 -1.40
CA TRP A 167 -11.35 1.60 -2.86
C TRP A 167 -12.48 2.42 -3.49
N VAL A 168 -13.32 3.06 -2.68
CA VAL A 168 -14.48 3.81 -3.15
C VAL A 168 -14.21 5.31 -3.28
N GLY A 169 -14.99 5.99 -4.11
CA GLY A 169 -15.01 7.45 -4.22
C GLY A 169 -13.95 8.05 -5.14
N TRP A 170 -13.18 7.25 -5.85
CA TRP A 170 -12.16 7.76 -6.76
C TRP A 170 -12.73 8.29 -8.07
N GLU A 171 -13.77 7.64 -8.61
CA GLU A 171 -14.47 8.10 -9.80
C GLU A 171 -15.24 9.40 -9.51
N GLU A 172 -15.88 9.48 -8.35
CA GLU A 172 -16.58 10.69 -7.90
C GLU A 172 -15.59 11.84 -7.72
N LEU A 173 -14.43 11.60 -7.10
CA LEU A 173 -13.37 12.61 -6.99
C LEU A 173 -12.94 13.09 -8.38
N ALA A 174 -12.76 12.19 -9.33
CA ALA A 174 -12.38 12.55 -10.68
C ALA A 174 -13.45 13.42 -11.37
N LYS A 175 -14.74 13.12 -11.20
CA LYS A 175 -15.85 13.94 -11.72
C LYS A 175 -15.87 15.34 -11.11
N GLU A 176 -15.76 15.43 -9.78
CA GLU A 176 -15.73 16.73 -9.09
C GLU A 176 -14.49 17.55 -9.50
N THR A 177 -13.34 16.88 -9.64
CA THR A 177 -12.11 17.52 -10.10
C THR A 177 -12.24 17.99 -11.55
N ALA A 178 -12.89 17.23 -12.43
CA ALA A 178 -13.14 17.63 -13.80
C ALA A 178 -14.06 18.88 -13.85
N THR A 179 -15.10 18.94 -13.03
CA THR A 179 -15.96 20.12 -12.91
C THR A 179 -15.20 21.35 -12.43
N LEU A 180 -14.31 21.21 -11.45
CA LEU A 180 -13.42 22.29 -11.04
C LEU A 180 -12.49 22.71 -12.18
N LYS A 181 -12.00 21.78 -12.96
CA LYS A 181 -11.15 22.07 -14.11
C LYS A 181 -11.86 22.88 -15.21
N GLU A 182 -13.17 22.74 -15.36
CA GLU A 182 -13.97 23.60 -16.25
C GLU A 182 -13.94 25.06 -15.82
N THR A 183 -13.89 25.32 -14.52
CA THR A 183 -13.75 26.71 -13.98
C THR A 183 -12.31 27.22 -14.06
N TYR A 184 -11.34 26.34 -13.85
CA TYR A 184 -9.90 26.65 -13.81
C TYR A 184 -9.19 25.99 -15.00
N THR A 185 -9.62 26.28 -16.22
CA THR A 185 -9.24 25.57 -17.47
C THR A 185 -7.73 25.46 -17.68
N GLU A 186 -6.97 26.52 -17.37
CA GLU A 186 -5.52 26.59 -17.58
C GLU A 186 -4.71 25.97 -16.41
N ALA A 187 -5.35 25.57 -15.32
CA ALA A 187 -4.66 25.03 -14.18
C ALA A 187 -4.29 23.56 -14.41
N PHE A 188 -3.06 23.16 -14.19
CA PHE A 188 -2.71 21.74 -14.09
C PHE A 188 -3.09 21.17 -12.72
N ILE A 189 -3.19 19.85 -12.60
CA ILE A 189 -3.65 19.18 -11.38
C ILE A 189 -2.50 18.39 -10.79
N PHE A 190 -2.35 18.43 -9.45
CA PHE A 190 -1.39 17.57 -8.73
C PHE A 190 -1.85 17.28 -7.29
N SER A 191 -1.27 16.25 -6.65
CA SER A 191 -1.61 15.86 -5.27
C SER A 191 -0.38 15.62 -4.39
N ASN A 192 -0.58 15.56 -3.06
CA ASN A 192 0.49 15.49 -2.04
C ASN A 192 0.51 14.18 -1.23
N ASP A 193 -0.02 13.10 -1.72
CA ASP A 193 -0.02 11.81 -1.01
C ASP A 193 0.93 10.78 -1.65
N ASN A 194 2.13 11.19 -1.95
CA ASN A 194 3.14 10.50 -2.73
C ASN A 194 2.69 10.29 -4.19
N TYR A 195 1.80 9.37 -4.44
CA TYR A 195 1.37 8.98 -5.79
C TYR A 195 -0.10 8.56 -5.87
N LYS A 196 -0.74 8.24 -4.75
CA LYS A 196 -2.03 7.53 -4.74
C LYS A 196 -3.14 8.33 -5.42
N THR A 197 -3.42 9.52 -4.94
CA THR A 197 -4.49 10.38 -5.49
C THR A 197 -4.19 10.72 -6.95
N SER A 198 -2.95 11.07 -7.28
CA SER A 198 -2.55 11.37 -8.65
C SER A 198 -2.71 10.16 -9.57
N ALA A 199 -2.31 8.96 -9.14
CA ALA A 199 -2.46 7.75 -9.94
C ALA A 199 -3.94 7.39 -10.16
N CYS A 200 -4.78 7.51 -9.13
CA CYS A 200 -6.21 7.24 -9.25
C CYS A 200 -6.89 8.27 -10.17
N LEU A 201 -6.56 9.55 -10.06
CA LEU A 201 -7.11 10.58 -10.94
C LEU A 201 -6.65 10.37 -12.39
N ASN A 202 -5.37 10.04 -12.64
CA ASN A 202 -4.89 9.71 -13.99
C ASN A 202 -5.61 8.50 -14.61
N PHE A 203 -6.15 7.58 -13.79
CA PHE A 203 -6.92 6.45 -14.28
C PHE A 203 -8.33 6.86 -14.75
N PHE A 204 -8.98 7.78 -14.04
CA PHE A 204 -10.36 8.18 -14.32
C PHE A 204 -10.48 9.45 -15.18
N MET A 205 -9.46 10.30 -15.23
CA MET A 205 -9.46 11.56 -15.98
C MET A 205 -8.69 11.43 -17.29
N LYS A 206 -9.02 12.28 -18.25
CA LYS A 206 -8.25 12.44 -19.50
C LYS A 206 -7.08 13.38 -19.33
N ASP A 207 -7.22 14.36 -18.43
CA ASP A 207 -6.17 15.31 -18.11
C ASP A 207 -5.04 14.63 -17.35
N LYS A 208 -3.80 15.04 -17.65
CA LYS A 208 -2.63 14.58 -16.90
C LYS A 208 -2.64 15.16 -15.49
N VAL A 209 -2.51 14.29 -14.50
CA VAL A 209 -2.39 14.65 -13.09
C VAL A 209 -0.98 14.37 -12.61
N TYR A 210 -0.30 15.40 -12.11
CA TYR A 210 1.06 15.31 -11.58
C TYR A 210 1.03 14.90 -10.10
N ALA A 211 2.19 14.55 -9.54
CA ALA A 211 2.31 14.19 -8.14
C ALA A 211 3.09 15.25 -7.36
N GLN A 212 3.43 14.96 -6.12
CA GLN A 212 4.10 15.90 -5.23
C GLN A 212 5.54 16.28 -5.63
N ASN A 213 6.12 15.68 -6.66
CA ASN A 213 7.39 16.12 -7.26
C ASN A 213 7.29 17.56 -7.79
N ILE A 214 6.08 18.08 -8.09
CA ILE A 214 5.82 19.48 -8.37
C ILE A 214 6.36 20.41 -7.27
N ILE A 215 6.28 20.00 -6.01
CA ILE A 215 6.76 20.76 -4.85
C ILE A 215 8.07 20.21 -4.26
N GLY A 216 8.83 19.46 -5.05
CA GLY A 216 10.15 18.95 -4.69
C GLY A 216 10.15 17.75 -3.72
N LEU A 217 9.02 17.08 -3.56
CA LEU A 217 8.93 15.89 -2.72
C LEU A 217 9.06 14.61 -3.58
N PRO A 218 9.73 13.55 -3.08
CA PRO A 218 9.81 12.28 -3.78
C PRO A 218 8.43 11.69 -4.09
N SER A 219 8.21 11.25 -5.32
CA SER A 219 6.90 10.79 -5.82
C SER A 219 6.96 9.39 -6.44
N LEU A 220 7.90 8.56 -6.00
CA LEU A 220 8.08 7.20 -6.50
C LEU A 220 8.19 7.16 -8.04
N HIS A 221 7.31 6.40 -8.70
CA HIS A 221 7.35 6.24 -10.15
C HIS A 221 7.14 7.54 -10.93
N PHE A 222 6.47 8.57 -10.38
CA PHE A 222 6.33 9.86 -11.04
C PHE A 222 7.66 10.58 -11.25
N ASP A 223 8.67 10.30 -10.42
CA ASP A 223 10.02 10.87 -10.56
C ASP A 223 10.77 10.26 -11.76
N TYR A 224 10.31 9.10 -12.26
CA TYR A 224 10.93 8.35 -13.37
C TYR A 224 10.13 8.38 -14.68
N LEU A 225 9.02 9.13 -14.74
CA LEU A 225 8.23 9.28 -15.97
C LEU A 225 8.91 10.19 -17.01
N GLY A 226 9.97 10.91 -16.62
CA GLY A 226 10.70 11.79 -17.52
C GLY A 226 9.96 13.09 -17.86
N ASP A 227 9.04 13.52 -17.02
CA ASP A 227 8.28 14.75 -17.21
C ASP A 227 9.16 15.98 -17.01
N ASP A 228 9.22 16.85 -18.03
CA ASP A 228 9.83 18.16 -17.87
C ASP A 228 8.87 19.12 -17.15
N LEU A 229 9.07 19.27 -15.86
CA LEU A 229 8.23 20.17 -15.03
C LEU A 229 8.43 21.66 -15.36
N ASN A 230 9.49 22.02 -16.11
CA ASN A 230 9.71 23.41 -16.50
C ASN A 230 8.66 23.93 -17.48
N ILE A 231 8.00 23.07 -18.23
CA ILE A 231 6.88 23.44 -19.11
C ILE A 231 5.66 23.98 -18.36
N LEU A 232 5.62 23.74 -17.04
CA LEU A 232 4.56 24.21 -16.14
C LEU A 232 4.88 25.57 -15.50
N LYS A 233 6.08 26.10 -15.71
CA LYS A 233 6.50 27.39 -15.15
C LYS A 233 5.53 28.50 -15.52
N GLY A 234 5.12 29.30 -14.54
CA GLY A 234 4.15 30.37 -14.69
C GLY A 234 2.69 29.94 -14.79
N LYS A 235 2.41 28.62 -14.90
CA LYS A 235 1.03 28.12 -14.93
C LYS A 235 0.41 28.06 -13.54
N ASN A 236 -0.92 28.08 -13.52
CA ASN A 236 -1.69 27.85 -12.32
C ASN A 236 -1.94 26.36 -12.09
N ALA A 237 -2.26 25.97 -10.85
CA ALA A 237 -2.51 24.59 -10.49
C ALA A 237 -3.73 24.44 -9.57
N LEU A 238 -4.37 23.27 -9.66
CA LEU A 238 -5.28 22.74 -8.66
C LEU A 238 -4.54 21.70 -7.84
N PHE A 239 -4.33 21.99 -6.58
CA PHE A 239 -3.71 21.06 -5.63
C PHE A 239 -4.79 20.33 -4.84
N ILE A 240 -4.68 19.00 -4.79
CA ILE A 240 -5.63 18.11 -4.12
C ILE A 240 -4.91 17.37 -3.02
N ASP A 241 -5.31 17.59 -1.77
CA ASP A 241 -4.74 16.90 -0.60
C ASP A 241 -5.79 16.04 0.10
N SER A 242 -5.46 14.78 0.35
CA SER A 242 -6.36 13.83 0.99
C SER A 242 -6.35 13.99 2.50
N ASP A 243 -7.52 14.21 3.13
CA ASP A 243 -7.66 14.15 4.58
C ASP A 243 -7.59 12.71 5.06
N LYS A 244 -6.41 12.31 5.51
CA LYS A 244 -6.18 10.96 6.05
C LYS A 244 -7.01 10.74 7.31
N ARG A 245 -8.02 9.90 7.25
CA ARG A 245 -8.91 9.57 8.39
C ARG A 245 -9.74 10.76 8.86
N PHE A 246 -10.32 11.49 7.93
CA PHE A 246 -11.12 12.65 8.28
C PHE A 246 -12.25 12.30 9.27
N LYS A 247 -12.50 13.21 10.19
CA LYS A 247 -13.56 13.08 11.21
C LYS A 247 -14.56 14.22 11.15
N ASP A 248 -14.10 15.38 10.70
CA ASP A 248 -14.86 16.61 10.67
C ASP A 248 -14.86 17.19 9.24
N SER A 249 -16.06 17.28 8.67
CA SER A 249 -16.26 17.82 7.32
C SER A 249 -15.97 19.32 7.24
N ASN A 250 -16.10 20.04 8.35
CA ASN A 250 -15.91 21.48 8.43
C ASN A 250 -14.44 21.90 8.72
N LYS A 251 -13.58 20.93 9.09
CA LYS A 251 -12.18 21.24 9.33
C LYS A 251 -11.55 21.80 8.05
N LEU A 252 -10.96 22.98 8.13
CA LEU A 252 -10.21 23.60 7.03
C LEU A 252 -8.88 22.87 6.82
N GLY A 253 -8.36 22.95 5.59
CA GLY A 253 -7.05 22.45 5.24
C GLY A 253 -5.94 23.32 5.83
N GLU A 254 -4.80 22.70 6.09
CA GLU A 254 -3.59 23.44 6.44
C GLU A 254 -2.77 23.68 5.17
N ILE A 255 -2.43 24.92 4.89
CA ILE A 255 -1.60 25.23 3.72
C ILE A 255 -0.21 24.65 3.94
N ASN A 256 0.18 23.71 3.09
CA ASN A 256 1.53 23.15 3.12
C ASN A 256 2.55 24.26 2.78
N PRO A 257 3.56 24.52 3.65
CA PRO A 257 4.58 25.54 3.39
C PRO A 257 5.33 25.37 2.06
N LEU A 258 5.41 24.15 1.55
CA LEU A 258 6.01 23.89 0.25
C LEU A 258 5.19 24.47 -0.92
N LEU A 259 3.86 24.60 -0.77
CA LEU A 259 3.05 25.26 -1.79
C LEU A 259 3.43 26.74 -1.91
N THR A 260 3.51 27.44 -0.78
CA THR A 260 3.87 28.87 -0.77
C THR A 260 5.30 29.13 -1.22
N SER A 261 6.17 28.11 -1.21
CA SER A 261 7.53 28.22 -1.71
C SER A 261 7.65 27.99 -3.22
N HIS A 262 6.67 27.34 -3.85
CA HIS A 262 6.65 27.01 -5.29
C HIS A 262 5.58 27.77 -6.07
N PHE A 263 4.65 28.41 -5.41
CA PHE A 263 3.57 29.19 -6.03
C PHE A 263 3.50 30.59 -5.41
N LYS A 264 3.14 31.59 -6.23
CA LYS A 264 3.04 32.96 -5.79
C LYS A 264 1.89 33.21 -4.81
N ASN A 265 0.72 32.60 -5.08
CA ASN A 265 -0.43 32.65 -4.19
C ASN A 265 -1.05 31.27 -4.07
N VAL A 266 -1.60 30.97 -2.89
CA VAL A 266 -2.30 29.72 -2.58
C VAL A 266 -3.63 30.09 -1.92
N ILE A 267 -4.73 29.71 -2.54
CA ILE A 267 -6.09 30.02 -2.09
C ILE A 267 -6.82 28.71 -1.82
N GLU A 268 -7.32 28.52 -0.61
CA GLU A 268 -8.16 27.37 -0.28
C GLU A 268 -9.52 27.50 -0.96
N LEU A 269 -9.96 26.44 -1.61
CA LEU A 269 -11.30 26.31 -2.19
C LEU A 269 -12.18 25.44 -1.28
N ALA A 270 -13.47 25.37 -1.61
CA ALA A 270 -14.36 24.43 -0.93
C ALA A 270 -13.83 22.99 -1.05
N PRO A 271 -13.77 22.22 0.05
CA PRO A 271 -13.30 20.85 0.01
C PRO A 271 -14.27 19.95 -0.75
N ILE A 272 -13.75 18.95 -1.44
CA ILE A 272 -14.57 17.90 -2.03
C ILE A 272 -14.85 16.82 -0.96
N ILE A 273 -16.13 16.56 -0.70
CA ILE A 273 -16.59 15.54 0.22
C ILE A 273 -17.28 14.44 -0.56
N ILE A 274 -16.65 13.27 -0.60
CA ILE A 274 -17.19 12.11 -1.29
C ILE A 274 -18.17 11.40 -0.37
N LYS A 275 -19.38 11.16 -0.87
CA LYS A 275 -20.44 10.43 -0.19
C LYS A 275 -20.68 9.10 -0.87
N VAL A 276 -20.71 8.03 -0.09
CA VAL A 276 -21.05 6.69 -0.56
C VAL A 276 -22.27 6.22 0.22
N ASN A 277 -23.33 5.81 -0.48
CA ASN A 277 -24.62 5.46 0.13
C ASN A 277 -25.18 6.56 1.04
N GLY A 278 -25.02 7.83 0.65
CA GLY A 278 -25.45 9.01 1.41
C GLY A 278 -24.62 9.36 2.63
N LYS A 279 -23.57 8.59 2.93
CA LYS A 279 -22.66 8.83 4.06
C LYS A 279 -21.32 9.39 3.58
N GLU A 280 -20.82 10.39 4.29
CA GLU A 280 -19.51 10.98 4.02
C GLU A 280 -18.42 9.94 4.29
N SER A 281 -17.62 9.65 3.26
CA SER A 281 -16.61 8.60 3.29
C SER A 281 -15.20 9.13 3.15
N ARG A 282 -15.01 10.19 2.36
CA ARG A 282 -13.70 10.80 2.11
C ARG A 282 -13.82 12.30 2.00
N LYS A 283 -12.73 12.99 2.30
CA LYS A 283 -12.59 14.44 2.14
C LYS A 283 -11.26 14.76 1.48
N PHE A 284 -11.30 15.73 0.58
CA PHE A 284 -10.12 16.27 -0.07
C PHE A 284 -10.14 17.78 0.05
N TRP A 285 -9.06 18.35 0.57
CA TRP A 285 -8.83 19.78 0.53
C TRP A 285 -8.36 20.17 -0.85
N ILE A 286 -8.87 21.29 -1.33
CA ILE A 286 -8.57 21.80 -2.67
C ILE A 286 -7.96 23.19 -2.53
N PHE A 287 -6.84 23.40 -3.20
CA PHE A 287 -6.20 24.70 -3.25
C PHE A 287 -5.97 25.12 -4.69
N TYR A 288 -6.29 26.35 -4.97
CA TYR A 288 -5.92 27.00 -6.23
C TYR A 288 -4.60 27.73 -6.04
N CYS A 289 -3.59 27.32 -6.78
CA CYS A 289 -2.23 27.82 -6.69
C CYS A 289 -1.89 28.57 -7.97
N THR A 290 -1.32 29.79 -7.88
CA THR A 290 -1.01 30.63 -9.04
C THR A 290 0.48 30.77 -9.24
N ASP A 291 0.90 30.86 -10.51
CA ASP A 291 2.27 31.17 -10.93
C ASP A 291 3.30 30.20 -10.37
N TYR A 292 3.30 28.98 -10.90
CA TYR A 292 4.23 27.93 -10.51
C TYR A 292 5.69 28.30 -10.82
N GLN A 293 6.56 28.16 -9.83
CA GLN A 293 8.00 28.42 -9.93
C GLN A 293 8.77 27.14 -9.54
N PRO A 294 9.20 26.33 -10.53
CA PRO A 294 9.99 25.15 -10.24
C PRO A 294 11.31 25.56 -9.57
N LYS A 295 11.63 24.95 -8.43
CA LYS A 295 12.94 25.10 -7.80
C LYS A 295 13.89 24.08 -8.40
N LYS A 296 15.12 24.52 -8.67
CA LYS A 296 16.19 23.65 -9.14
C LYS A 296 16.66 22.69 -8.05
#